data_6fb866125c44da930648c72b63642049
#
_entry.id   6fb866125c44da930648c72b63642049
#
_cell.length_a   1.000
_cell.length_b   1.000
_cell.length_c   1.000
_cell.angle_alpha   90.00
_cell.angle_beta   90.00
_cell.angle_gamma   90.00
#
_symmetry.space_group_name_H-M   'P 1'
#
loop_
_entity.id
_entity.type
_entity.pdbx_description
1 polymer ?
#
loop_
_entity_poly.entity_id
_entity_poly.type
_entity_poly.pdbx_seq_one_letter_code
_entity_poly.pdbx_strand_id
1 'polypeptide(L)'
;MIVPASYTPEWIMGKRKIYPKSDPSIMEKVIYALTLVEQLAQTDLAFTFKGGTSLLLILPEPKRFSIDVDIVTTESREKIEAILADICKQGIFSKFELDKLRSYKPGIPKAHYLLTFYSQLESKEKIILLDVLYEEHGYPALIQAPITNEWIQTDDN
;
A
#
# COMPACT_ATOMS: atom_id res chain seq x y z
N MET A 1 10.11 1.78 10.82
CA MET A 1 9.83 2.06 9.38
C MET A 1 10.36 0.94 8.51
N ILE A 2 9.76 0.71 7.35
CA ILE A 2 10.27 -0.25 6.36
C ILE A 2 11.64 0.23 5.87
N VAL A 3 12.67 -0.60 6.05
CA VAL A 3 14.04 -0.20 5.71
C VAL A 3 14.34 -0.39 4.23
N PRO A 4 15.27 0.40 3.65
CA PRO A 4 15.62 0.35 2.22
C PRO A 4 16.06 -1.04 1.73
N ALA A 5 16.62 -1.87 2.59
CA ALA A 5 17.00 -3.25 2.25
C ALA A 5 15.83 -4.08 1.74
N SER A 6 14.60 -3.80 2.20
CA SER A 6 13.40 -4.54 1.79
C SER A 6 13.05 -4.39 0.30
N TYR A 7 13.52 -3.32 -0.35
CA TYR A 7 13.25 -3.06 -1.77
C TYR A 7 14.30 -3.68 -2.72
N THR A 8 15.34 -4.28 -2.18
CA THR A 8 16.46 -4.82 -2.98
C THR A 8 16.07 -6.14 -3.64
N PRO A 9 16.60 -6.41 -4.87
CA PRO A 9 16.44 -7.71 -5.50
C PRO A 9 16.96 -8.87 -4.62
N GLU A 10 18.02 -8.66 -3.86
CA GLU A 10 18.60 -9.65 -2.94
C GLU A 10 17.62 -10.06 -1.86
N TRP A 11 16.92 -9.09 -1.24
CA TRP A 11 15.90 -9.35 -0.23
C TRP A 11 14.74 -10.15 -0.82
N ILE A 12 14.20 -9.67 -1.95
CA ILE A 12 13.04 -10.27 -2.62
C ILE A 12 13.36 -11.70 -3.07
N MET A 13 14.51 -11.91 -3.70
CA MET A 13 14.94 -13.24 -4.15
C MET A 13 15.29 -14.15 -2.97
N GLY A 14 15.75 -13.60 -1.85
CA GLY A 14 15.91 -14.35 -0.60
C GLY A 14 14.60 -14.90 -0.08
N LYS A 15 13.52 -14.11 -0.14
CA LYS A 15 12.16 -14.55 0.23
C LYS A 15 11.63 -15.63 -0.72
N ARG A 16 11.93 -15.54 -2.01
CA ARG A 16 11.56 -16.57 -2.99
C ARG A 16 12.17 -17.92 -2.67
N LYS A 17 13.37 -17.96 -2.08
CA LYS A 17 13.98 -19.23 -1.67
C LYS A 17 13.16 -19.94 -0.59
N ILE A 18 12.52 -19.17 0.30
CA ILE A 18 11.65 -19.68 1.36
C ILE A 18 10.28 -20.04 0.80
N TYR A 19 9.78 -19.26 -0.16
CA TYR A 19 8.46 -19.40 -0.78
C TYR A 19 8.58 -19.56 -2.30
N PRO A 20 9.02 -20.75 -2.80
CA PRO A 20 9.38 -20.94 -4.20
C PRO A 20 8.23 -20.76 -5.20
N LYS A 21 6.99 -20.88 -4.73
CA LYS A 21 5.79 -20.71 -5.56
C LYS A 21 5.34 -19.25 -5.70
N SER A 22 5.98 -18.33 -4.97
CA SER A 22 5.62 -16.91 -4.99
C SER A 22 6.35 -16.19 -6.13
N ASP A 23 5.62 -15.35 -6.86
CA ASP A 23 6.18 -14.51 -7.91
C ASP A 23 6.94 -13.33 -7.28
N PRO A 24 8.24 -13.14 -7.60
CA PRO A 24 9.03 -12.03 -7.08
C PRO A 24 8.45 -10.66 -7.41
N SER A 25 7.83 -10.49 -8.58
CA SER A 25 7.16 -9.25 -8.98
C SER A 25 5.98 -8.91 -8.07
N ILE A 26 5.21 -9.92 -7.67
CA ILE A 26 4.11 -9.77 -6.70
C ILE A 26 4.64 -9.46 -5.30
N MET A 27 5.71 -10.14 -4.87
CA MET A 27 6.36 -9.86 -3.59
C MET A 27 6.86 -8.42 -3.51
N GLU A 28 7.48 -7.91 -4.56
CA GLU A 28 7.91 -6.51 -4.64
C GLU A 28 6.71 -5.56 -4.47
N LYS A 29 5.62 -5.80 -5.17
CA LYS A 29 4.40 -4.99 -5.05
C LYS A 29 3.79 -5.02 -3.65
N VAL A 30 3.82 -6.16 -2.96
CA VAL A 30 3.39 -6.25 -1.54
C VAL A 30 4.22 -5.30 -0.68
N ILE A 31 5.53 -5.27 -0.86
CA ILE A 31 6.44 -4.40 -0.09
C ILE A 31 6.07 -2.92 -0.33
N TYR A 32 5.88 -2.51 -1.58
CA TYR A 32 5.49 -1.13 -1.90
C TYR A 32 4.06 -0.79 -1.46
N ALA A 33 3.13 -1.74 -1.50
CA ALA A 33 1.78 -1.54 -0.96
C ALA A 33 1.83 -1.27 0.56
N LEU A 34 2.59 -2.07 1.31
CA LEU A 34 2.79 -1.85 2.75
C LEU A 34 3.54 -0.56 3.05
N THR A 35 4.48 -0.15 2.19
CA THR A 35 5.17 1.13 2.29
C THR A 35 4.18 2.30 2.14
N LEU A 36 3.26 2.22 1.19
CA LEU A 36 2.23 3.24 1.03
C LEU A 36 1.34 3.35 2.28
N VAL A 37 0.92 2.21 2.84
CA VAL A 37 0.13 2.18 4.08
C VAL A 37 0.92 2.80 5.24
N GLU A 38 2.20 2.48 5.37
CA GLU A 38 3.08 3.07 6.38
C GLU A 38 3.18 4.59 6.23
N GLN A 39 3.41 5.08 5.01
CA GLN A 39 3.52 6.52 4.75
C GLN A 39 2.20 7.25 5.03
N LEU A 40 1.06 6.65 4.69
CA LEU A 40 -0.26 7.18 5.05
C LEU A 40 -0.45 7.22 6.58
N ALA A 41 -0.06 6.16 7.28
CA ALA A 41 -0.19 6.06 8.74
C ALA A 41 0.71 7.05 9.50
N GLN A 42 1.77 7.54 8.88
CA GLN A 42 2.67 8.57 9.44
C GLN A 42 2.12 10.00 9.29
N THR A 43 1.03 10.18 8.57
CA THR A 43 0.36 11.48 8.41
C THR A 43 -0.76 11.65 9.46
N ASP A 44 -1.42 12.79 9.43
CA ASP A 44 -2.61 13.05 10.24
C ASP A 44 -3.91 12.50 9.62
N LEU A 45 -3.82 11.68 8.58
CA LEU A 45 -4.97 11.06 7.92
C LEU A 45 -5.66 10.07 8.84
N ALA A 46 -6.93 10.30 9.11
CA ALA A 46 -7.79 9.31 9.76
C ALA A 46 -8.36 8.36 8.72
N PHE A 47 -7.93 7.10 8.73
CA PHE A 47 -8.41 6.10 7.78
C PHE A 47 -8.48 4.69 8.39
N THR A 48 -9.27 3.86 7.75
CA THR A 48 -9.30 2.41 8.02
C THR A 48 -8.73 1.67 6.82
N PHE A 49 -7.68 0.90 7.03
CA PHE A 49 -7.10 0.01 6.03
C PHE A 49 -7.92 -1.27 5.95
N LYS A 50 -8.32 -1.66 4.76
CA LYS A 50 -9.19 -2.81 4.51
C LYS A 50 -8.73 -3.62 3.30
N GLY A 51 -9.55 -4.58 2.90
CA GLY A 51 -9.29 -5.41 1.72
C GLY A 51 -8.26 -6.50 1.95
N GLY A 52 -7.90 -7.20 0.88
CA GLY A 52 -7.02 -8.37 0.94
C GLY A 52 -5.63 -8.07 1.45
N THR A 53 -5.07 -6.91 1.15
CA THR A 53 -3.72 -6.53 1.58
C THR A 53 -3.64 -6.29 3.09
N SER A 54 -4.72 -5.81 3.72
CA SER A 54 -4.77 -5.64 5.18
C SER A 54 -4.65 -6.98 5.92
N LEU A 55 -5.09 -8.08 5.30
CA LEU A 55 -4.98 -9.42 5.88
C LEU A 55 -3.54 -9.88 6.04
N LEU A 56 -2.60 -9.34 5.27
CA LEU A 56 -1.16 -9.63 5.42
C LEU A 56 -0.61 -9.18 6.78
N LEU A 57 -1.25 -8.22 7.43
CA LEU A 57 -0.84 -7.70 8.73
C LEU A 57 -1.47 -8.43 9.92
N ILE A 58 -2.58 -9.14 9.72
CA ILE A 58 -3.36 -9.73 10.80
C ILE A 58 -3.45 -11.26 10.76
N LEU A 59 -3.17 -11.87 9.61
CA LEU A 59 -3.19 -13.33 9.48
C LEU A 59 -1.76 -13.89 9.67
N PRO A 60 -1.60 -14.95 10.46
CA PRO A 60 -0.28 -15.56 10.67
C PRO A 60 0.28 -16.21 9.40
N GLU A 61 -0.58 -16.72 8.53
CA GLU A 61 -0.18 -17.34 7.25
C GLU A 61 -1.14 -16.93 6.14
N PRO A 62 -0.85 -15.82 5.42
CA PRO A 62 -1.68 -15.43 4.29
C PRO A 62 -1.52 -16.43 3.13
N LYS A 63 -2.65 -16.94 2.65
CA LYS A 63 -2.68 -17.97 1.59
C LYS A 63 -2.47 -17.40 0.19
N ARG A 64 -2.61 -16.11 0.02
CA ARG A 64 -2.40 -15.40 -1.25
C ARG A 64 -1.96 -13.97 -0.99
N PHE A 65 -1.26 -13.41 -1.96
CA PHE A 65 -0.91 -11.99 -1.97
C PHE A 65 -2.05 -11.16 -2.54
N SER A 66 -2.26 -10.00 -1.95
CA SER A 66 -3.00 -8.90 -2.51
C SER A 66 -2.06 -7.70 -2.55
N ILE A 67 -2.18 -6.88 -3.58
CA ILE A 67 -1.22 -5.81 -3.91
C ILE A 67 -1.86 -4.44 -4.00
N ASP A 68 -3.18 -4.36 -3.86
CA ASP A 68 -3.91 -3.10 -3.87
C ASP A 68 -4.06 -2.58 -2.43
N VAL A 69 -4.01 -1.27 -2.27
CA VAL A 69 -4.27 -0.61 -0.99
C VAL A 69 -5.69 -0.06 -1.02
N ASP A 70 -6.54 -0.57 -0.12
CA ASP A 70 -7.92 -0.12 0.04
C ASP A 70 -8.08 0.59 1.37
N ILE A 71 -8.55 1.84 1.36
CA ILE A 71 -8.83 2.59 2.58
C ILE A 71 -10.25 3.16 2.58
N VAL A 72 -10.79 3.32 3.78
CA VAL A 72 -12.03 4.07 4.04
C VAL A 72 -11.68 5.28 4.88
N THR A 73 -12.18 6.44 4.50
CA THR A 73 -11.96 7.69 5.24
C THR A 73 -13.13 8.63 5.10
N THR A 74 -13.38 9.44 6.13
CA THR A 74 -14.30 10.57 6.06
C THR A 74 -13.61 11.88 5.70
N GLU A 75 -12.30 11.84 5.48
CA GLU A 75 -11.53 13.02 5.10
C GLU A 75 -11.81 13.45 3.65
N SER A 76 -11.49 14.70 3.32
CA SER A 76 -11.77 15.26 2.00
C SER A 76 -10.82 14.74 0.92
N ARG A 77 -11.27 14.81 -0.33
CA ARG A 77 -10.44 14.56 -1.50
C ARG A 77 -9.19 15.44 -1.51
N GLU A 78 -9.36 16.72 -1.22
CA GLU A 78 -8.29 17.70 -1.22
C GLU A 78 -7.20 17.34 -0.21
N LYS A 79 -7.59 16.84 0.98
CA LYS A 79 -6.64 16.37 2.00
C LYS A 79 -5.88 15.14 1.52
N ILE A 80 -6.58 14.16 0.94
CA ILE A 80 -5.95 12.96 0.38
C ILE A 80 -4.93 13.33 -0.69
N GLU A 81 -5.30 14.16 -1.66
CA GLU A 81 -4.40 14.54 -2.76
C GLU A 81 -3.19 15.36 -2.26
N ALA A 82 -3.36 16.20 -1.25
CA ALA A 82 -2.24 16.92 -0.62
C ALA A 82 -1.27 15.94 0.06
N ILE A 83 -1.79 14.96 0.79
CA ILE A 83 -0.98 13.92 1.42
C ILE A 83 -0.23 13.09 0.38
N LEU A 84 -0.89 12.66 -0.69
CA LEU A 84 -0.23 11.91 -1.76
C LEU A 84 0.88 12.72 -2.44
N ALA A 85 0.67 14.02 -2.64
CA ALA A 85 1.71 14.91 -3.16
C ALA A 85 2.93 14.96 -2.23
N ASP A 86 2.73 15.03 -0.92
CA ASP A 86 3.81 15.04 0.06
C ASP A 86 4.52 13.68 0.16
N ILE A 87 3.79 12.58 0.05
CA ILE A 87 4.36 11.24 -0.04
C ILE A 87 5.27 11.12 -1.26
N CYS A 88 4.85 11.62 -2.42
CA CYS A 88 5.68 11.61 -3.63
C CYS A 88 6.96 12.45 -3.49
N LYS A 89 6.94 13.54 -2.72
CA LYS A 89 8.15 14.34 -2.43
C LYS A 89 9.20 13.57 -1.63
N GLN A 90 8.83 12.53 -0.89
CA GLN A 90 9.77 11.68 -0.15
C GLN A 90 10.58 10.75 -1.06
N GLY A 91 10.15 10.54 -2.30
CA GLY A 91 10.93 9.93 -3.37
C GLY A 91 10.76 8.42 -3.56
N ILE A 92 10.11 7.69 -2.65
CA ILE A 92 9.83 6.25 -2.85
C ILE A 92 8.82 6.07 -3.98
N PHE A 93 7.77 6.88 -4.00
CA PHE A 93 6.86 7.00 -5.12
C PHE A 93 7.20 8.29 -5.90
N SER A 94 7.30 8.20 -7.22
CA SER A 94 7.69 9.33 -8.06
C SER A 94 6.53 10.26 -8.40
N LYS A 95 5.33 9.73 -8.50
CA LYS A 95 4.11 10.48 -8.83
C LYS A 95 2.85 9.72 -8.43
N PHE A 96 1.74 10.44 -8.35
CA PHE A 96 0.40 9.84 -8.28
C PHE A 96 -0.51 10.43 -9.35
N GLU A 97 -1.49 9.66 -9.79
CA GLU A 97 -2.48 10.05 -10.79
C GLU A 97 -3.85 9.55 -10.38
N LEU A 98 -4.89 10.37 -10.60
CA LEU A 98 -6.26 9.94 -10.45
C LEU A 98 -6.71 9.18 -11.71
N ASP A 99 -7.20 7.95 -11.53
CA ASP A 99 -7.90 7.23 -12.58
C ASP A 99 -9.31 7.83 -12.75
N LYS A 100 -9.44 8.78 -13.66
CA LYS A 100 -10.69 9.53 -13.89
C LYS A 100 -11.84 8.65 -14.38
N LEU A 101 -11.54 7.58 -15.11
CA LEU A 101 -12.56 6.68 -15.66
C LEU A 101 -13.20 5.81 -14.58
N ARG A 102 -12.45 5.49 -13.52
CA ARG A 102 -12.89 4.62 -12.42
C ARG A 102 -13.36 5.40 -11.19
N SER A 103 -13.05 6.69 -11.11
CA SER A 103 -13.29 7.52 -9.93
C SER A 103 -14.57 8.34 -10.03
N TYR A 104 -15.17 8.63 -8.86
CA TYR A 104 -16.29 9.55 -8.68
C TYR A 104 -17.49 9.28 -9.59
N LYS A 105 -17.83 8.02 -9.79
CA LYS A 105 -19.06 7.63 -10.50
C LYS A 105 -20.28 8.07 -9.68
N PRO A 106 -21.41 8.43 -10.35
CA PRO A 106 -22.63 8.83 -9.67
C PRO A 106 -23.07 7.82 -8.61
N GLY A 107 -23.31 8.30 -7.38
CA GLY A 107 -23.72 7.48 -6.24
C GLY A 107 -22.62 6.63 -5.59
N ILE A 108 -21.37 6.72 -6.06
CA ILE A 108 -20.23 5.97 -5.52
C ILE A 108 -19.12 6.97 -5.14
N PRO A 109 -18.96 7.31 -3.84
CA PRO A 109 -17.93 8.25 -3.39
C PRO A 109 -16.56 7.57 -3.31
N LYS A 110 -16.03 7.12 -4.45
CA LYS A 110 -14.81 6.33 -4.54
C LYS A 110 -13.82 6.96 -5.51
N ALA A 111 -12.56 7.03 -5.12
CA ALA A 111 -11.45 7.42 -5.97
C ALA A 111 -10.45 6.28 -6.11
N HIS A 112 -9.86 6.17 -7.29
CA HIS A 112 -8.78 5.25 -7.62
C HIS A 112 -7.55 6.05 -8.01
N TYR A 113 -6.47 5.89 -7.25
CA TYR A 113 -5.19 6.53 -7.51
C TYR A 113 -4.15 5.52 -7.94
N LEU A 114 -3.28 5.93 -8.84
CA LEU A 114 -2.14 5.16 -9.33
C LEU A 114 -0.88 5.80 -8.77
N LEU A 115 -0.11 5.08 -7.94
CA LEU A 115 1.18 5.55 -7.44
C LEU A 115 2.30 4.80 -8.15
N THR A 116 3.18 5.54 -8.78
CA THR A 116 4.30 5.01 -9.56
C THR A 116 5.53 4.87 -8.68
N PHE A 117 6.17 3.71 -8.74
CA PHE A 117 7.48 3.44 -8.14
C PHE A 117 8.44 2.84 -9.16
N TYR A 118 9.74 2.97 -8.92
CA TYR A 118 10.75 2.32 -9.75
C TYR A 118 11.11 0.95 -9.19
N SER A 119 10.90 -0.10 -9.98
CA SER A 119 11.26 -1.47 -9.62
C SER A 119 12.76 -1.69 -9.80
N GLN A 120 13.47 -1.93 -8.70
CA GLN A 120 14.87 -2.37 -8.77
C GLN A 120 14.98 -3.81 -9.31
N LEU A 121 13.97 -4.64 -9.06
CA LEU A 121 13.92 -6.03 -9.52
C LEU A 121 13.83 -6.14 -11.05
N GLU A 122 12.95 -5.32 -11.66
CA GLU A 122 12.64 -5.39 -13.09
C GLU A 122 13.19 -4.21 -13.89
N SER A 123 13.85 -3.24 -13.22
CA SER A 123 14.45 -2.03 -13.83
C SER A 123 13.47 -1.24 -14.69
N LYS A 124 12.26 -1.04 -14.18
CA LYS A 124 11.19 -0.27 -14.83
C LYS A 124 10.24 0.36 -13.83
N GLU A 125 9.46 1.33 -14.29
CA GLU A 125 8.35 1.88 -13.50
C GLU A 125 7.21 0.87 -13.39
N LYS A 126 6.64 0.80 -12.20
CA LYS A 126 5.46 -0.02 -11.87
C LYS A 126 4.50 0.81 -11.03
N ILE A 127 3.29 0.29 -10.80
CA ILE A 127 2.20 1.02 -10.16
C ILE A 127 1.66 0.22 -8.98
N ILE A 128 1.34 0.94 -7.90
CA ILE A 128 0.46 0.48 -6.82
C ILE A 128 -0.88 1.20 -6.95
N LEU A 129 -1.98 0.47 -6.83
CA LEU A 129 -3.33 1.02 -6.79
C LEU A 129 -3.70 1.40 -5.36
N LEU A 130 -4.23 2.61 -5.19
CA LEU A 130 -4.85 3.07 -3.95
C LEU A 130 -6.33 3.35 -4.22
N ASP A 131 -7.19 2.56 -3.61
CA ASP A 131 -8.63 2.74 -3.65
C ASP A 131 -9.10 3.44 -2.37
N VAL A 132 -9.72 4.60 -2.53
CA VAL A 132 -10.22 5.41 -1.42
C VAL A 132 -11.74 5.45 -1.47
N LEU A 133 -12.40 4.95 -0.43
CA LEU A 133 -13.83 5.06 -0.23
C LEU A 133 -14.11 6.18 0.78
N TYR A 134 -14.80 7.22 0.35
CA TYR A 134 -15.15 8.39 1.16
C TYR A 134 -16.47 8.19 1.88
N GLU A 135 -16.46 7.42 2.94
CA GLU A 135 -17.63 7.23 3.81
C GLU A 135 -17.17 6.79 5.21
N GLU A 136 -18.12 6.70 6.14
CA GLU A 136 -17.84 6.08 7.42
C GLU A 136 -17.69 4.55 7.24
N HIS A 137 -16.76 3.95 7.99
CA HIS A 137 -16.64 2.52 7.98
C HIS A 137 -17.85 1.87 8.66
N GLY A 138 -18.37 0.79 8.07
CA GLY A 138 -19.50 0.03 8.62
C GLY A 138 -19.09 -1.12 9.56
N TYR A 139 -17.85 -1.16 10.01
CA TYR A 139 -17.34 -2.26 10.81
C TYR A 139 -17.71 -2.09 12.30
N PRO A 140 -18.18 -3.18 12.97
CA PRO A 140 -18.54 -3.12 14.40
C PRO A 140 -17.33 -2.93 15.32
N ALA A 141 -16.13 -3.30 14.87
CA ALA A 141 -14.87 -3.14 15.59
C ALA A 141 -13.70 -2.95 14.62
N LEU A 142 -12.69 -2.20 15.05
CA LEU A 142 -11.42 -2.01 14.33
C LEU A 142 -10.29 -2.66 15.12
N ILE A 143 -9.31 -3.20 14.40
CA ILE A 143 -8.10 -3.77 14.98
C ILE A 143 -6.94 -2.84 14.69
N GLN A 144 -6.16 -2.50 15.70
CA GLN A 144 -4.87 -1.86 15.52
C GLN A 144 -3.81 -2.95 15.35
N ALA A 145 -3.09 -2.91 14.24
CA ALA A 145 -2.03 -3.84 13.94
C ALA A 145 -0.75 -3.09 13.54
N PRO A 146 0.42 -3.55 13.96
CA PRO A 146 1.68 -2.99 13.46
C PRO A 146 1.85 -3.31 11.97
N ILE A 147 2.53 -2.42 11.24
CA ILE A 147 2.90 -2.67 9.84
C ILE A 147 4.19 -3.49 9.83
N THR A 148 4.05 -4.76 10.16
CA THR A 148 5.14 -5.73 10.18
C THR A 148 4.68 -7.05 9.62
N ASN A 149 5.52 -7.70 8.85
CA ASN A 149 5.36 -9.09 8.46
C ASN A 149 6.71 -9.64 7.96
N GLU A 150 6.75 -10.90 7.55
CA GLU A 150 7.98 -11.55 7.10
C GLU A 150 8.50 -11.08 5.73
N TRP A 151 7.70 -10.31 4.97
CA TRP A 151 8.07 -9.79 3.64
C TRP A 151 8.86 -8.50 3.70
N ILE A 152 8.79 -7.78 4.81
CA ILE A 152 9.45 -6.50 5.02
C ILE A 152 10.40 -6.58 6.21
N GLN A 153 11.47 -5.82 6.13
CA GLN A 153 12.33 -5.55 7.26
C GLN A 153 11.99 -4.15 7.79
N THR A 154 11.74 -4.05 9.08
CA THR A 154 11.42 -2.79 9.76
C THR A 154 12.51 -2.47 10.79
N ASP A 155 12.73 -1.20 11.03
CA ASP A 155 13.46 -0.71 12.19
C ASP A 155 12.49 -0.30 13.30
N ASP A 156 12.95 -0.29 14.54
CA ASP A 156 12.16 -0.01 15.74
C ASP A 156 11.95 1.49 16.02
N ASN A 157 12.15 2.36 15.03
CA ASN A 157 12.01 3.82 15.18
C ASN A 157 10.63 4.32 14.72
#